data_cf667fa206434880d61e8ebd0d18cf4d
#
_entry.id   cf667fa206434880d61e8ebd0d18cf4d
#
_cell.length_a   1.000
_cell.length_b   1.000
_cell.length_c   1.000
_cell.angle_alpha   90.00
_cell.angle_beta   90.00
_cell.angle_gamma   90.00
#
_symmetry.space_group_name_H-M   'P 1'
#
loop_
_entity.id
_entity.type
_entity.pdbx_description
1 polymer ?
#
loop_
_entity_poly.entity_id
_entity_poly.type
_entity_poly.pdbx_seq_one_letter_code
_entity_poly.pdbx_strand_id
1 'polypeptide(L)'
;MSSNTWLAGFRSAVISPDEEIKLAESRAFDDQTVRQVLRLAGGGTQVRIRLTNRYGKAPLIIGAARVAIRKTGSEIVTETDTALRFDGAERVVIPAGADVVSDPVELSVSAGADLALSLYLPGPTGLATFSQQPGEIAYVTAGNTASDAALSAAEEVPTRFYVVGVDVLAPAGTPVAVAFGDSWFEGFGTTIGANHRSVDFLNARLDHGWAVNQGISGNRLLTQDIGEPGLARFDRDALTVPGVTSVLVNFGINDFILGGMAGQPPATADELIEGLTTLAHRAHAAGLPIHAATIGPYAGCIYEGVTVAETLSTRRRVNEWLRGTDVFDSVFDVARAVEDPERPDFIRPEFDSGDGMHLNDAGARAMAETVEVAALFG
;
A
#
# COMPACT_ATOMS: atom_id res chain seq x y z
N MET A 1 8.57 33.33 0.17
CA MET A 1 9.02 32.04 0.69
C MET A 1 7.81 31.13 0.60
N SER A 2 7.87 30.02 -0.13
CA SER A 2 6.77 29.04 -0.11
C SER A 2 6.62 28.48 1.30
N SER A 3 5.41 28.47 1.82
CA SER A 3 5.12 27.82 3.12
C SER A 3 5.30 26.31 2.98
N ASN A 4 5.80 25.66 4.02
CA ASN A 4 5.78 24.20 4.07
C ASN A 4 4.44 23.69 4.59
N THR A 5 4.06 22.48 4.20
CA THR A 5 2.86 21.79 4.66
C THR A 5 3.15 20.31 4.88
N TRP A 6 2.28 19.64 5.63
CA TRP A 6 2.38 18.20 5.84
C TRP A 6 1.79 17.44 4.66
N LEU A 7 2.63 16.62 4.02
CA LEU A 7 2.28 15.78 2.88
C LEU A 7 2.52 14.31 3.22
N ALA A 8 1.80 13.41 2.60
CA ALA A 8 2.04 11.98 2.74
C ALA A 8 3.36 11.59 2.06
N GLY A 9 4.39 11.26 2.83
CA GLY A 9 5.66 10.75 2.31
C GLY A 9 5.68 9.23 2.14
N PHE A 10 4.83 8.53 2.91
CA PHE A 10 4.64 7.08 2.84
C PHE A 10 3.22 6.73 3.29
N ARG A 11 2.61 5.72 2.67
CA ARG A 11 1.34 5.12 3.09
C ARG A 11 1.42 3.60 3.03
N SER A 12 0.62 2.97 3.87
CA SER A 12 0.43 1.53 3.90
C SER A 12 -1.00 1.23 4.30
N ALA A 13 -1.75 0.61 3.42
CA ALA A 13 -3.05 0.08 3.78
C ALA A 13 -2.88 -1.12 4.74
N VAL A 14 -3.87 -1.34 5.58
CA VAL A 14 -3.86 -2.39 6.59
C VAL A 14 -5.19 -3.16 6.57
N ILE A 15 -5.13 -4.41 7.02
CA ILE A 15 -6.29 -5.30 7.14
C ILE A 15 -6.51 -5.75 8.58
N SER A 16 -7.69 -6.31 8.81
CA SER A 16 -8.04 -6.99 10.06
C SER A 16 -7.25 -8.29 10.20
N PRO A 17 -6.76 -8.63 11.41
CA PRO A 17 -6.22 -9.97 11.67
C PRO A 17 -7.28 -11.07 11.64
N ASP A 18 -8.55 -10.71 11.69
CA ASP A 18 -9.69 -11.64 11.75
C ASP A 18 -10.32 -11.90 10.36
N GLU A 19 -9.70 -11.44 9.26
CA GLU A 19 -10.18 -11.76 7.91
C GLU A 19 -10.22 -13.30 7.72
N GLU A 20 -11.30 -13.82 7.13
CA GLU A 20 -11.45 -15.25 6.86
C GLU A 20 -10.46 -15.73 5.79
N ILE A 21 -10.25 -14.90 4.77
CA ILE A 21 -9.27 -15.13 3.71
C ILE A 21 -8.12 -14.12 3.90
N LYS A 22 -6.90 -14.60 3.99
CA LYS A 22 -5.69 -13.78 4.11
C LYS A 22 -4.49 -14.50 3.52
N LEU A 23 -3.51 -13.74 3.05
CA LEU A 23 -2.30 -14.26 2.40
C LEU A 23 -1.14 -14.45 3.40
N ALA A 24 -1.25 -13.85 4.58
CA ALA A 24 -0.30 -14.01 5.68
C ALA A 24 -1.04 -13.92 7.01
N GLU A 25 -0.50 -14.60 8.03
CA GLU A 25 -1.03 -14.53 9.38
C GLU A 25 -0.52 -13.27 10.09
N SER A 26 -1.42 -12.63 10.84
CA SER A 26 -1.02 -11.63 11.82
C SER A 26 -0.42 -12.29 13.07
N ARG A 27 0.24 -11.50 13.89
CA ARG A 27 0.81 -11.98 15.16
C ARG A 27 0.44 -11.09 16.33
N ALA A 28 0.55 -11.66 17.54
CA ALA A 28 0.55 -10.93 18.79
C ALA A 28 1.99 -10.64 19.23
N PHE A 29 2.15 -9.60 20.03
CA PHE A 29 3.41 -9.22 20.68
C PHE A 29 3.22 -9.22 22.20
N ASP A 30 4.29 -9.52 22.93
CA ASP A 30 4.35 -9.46 24.40
C ASP A 30 5.80 -9.23 24.82
N ASP A 31 6.11 -8.09 25.44
CA ASP A 31 7.47 -7.65 25.82
C ASP A 31 8.45 -7.78 24.63
N GLN A 32 8.09 -7.19 23.48
CA GLN A 32 8.87 -7.26 22.23
C GLN A 32 9.01 -5.91 21.57
N THR A 33 10.13 -5.75 20.85
CA THR A 33 10.35 -4.64 19.90
C THR A 33 10.18 -5.16 18.48
N VAL A 34 9.40 -4.45 17.67
CA VAL A 34 9.34 -4.63 16.21
C VAL A 34 9.95 -3.42 15.52
N ARG A 35 10.96 -3.66 14.67
CA ARG A 35 11.56 -2.64 13.78
C ARG A 35 11.15 -2.90 12.36
N GLN A 36 10.59 -1.89 11.71
CA GLN A 36 9.98 -1.98 10.40
C GLN A 36 10.60 -0.98 9.43
N VAL A 37 10.76 -1.39 8.17
CA VAL A 37 11.31 -0.56 7.10
C VAL A 37 10.19 0.14 6.36
N LEU A 38 10.30 1.46 6.22
CA LEU A 38 9.33 2.32 5.55
C LEU A 38 10.02 3.07 4.41
N ARG A 39 9.78 2.66 3.16
CA ARG A 39 10.31 3.32 1.97
C ARG A 39 9.57 4.60 1.69
N LEU A 40 10.21 5.75 1.83
CA LEU A 40 9.60 7.04 1.57
C LEU A 40 9.50 7.31 0.06
N ALA A 41 8.30 7.63 -0.41
CA ALA A 41 8.08 8.16 -1.75
C ALA A 41 8.51 9.64 -1.85
N GLY A 42 8.22 10.42 -0.80
CA GLY A 42 8.53 11.84 -0.72
C GLY A 42 9.43 12.22 0.43
N GLY A 43 10.19 13.29 0.26
CA GLY A 43 11.11 13.84 1.27
C GLY A 43 10.59 15.11 1.95
N GLY A 44 11.26 15.52 3.04
CA GLY A 44 10.93 16.73 3.79
C GLY A 44 11.92 17.01 4.90
N THR A 45 11.72 18.11 5.63
CA THR A 45 12.61 18.58 6.71
C THR A 45 12.25 18.00 8.07
N GLN A 46 10.99 17.56 8.23
CA GLN A 46 10.47 16.93 9.45
C GLN A 46 9.61 15.73 9.04
N VAL A 47 9.44 14.79 9.96
CA VAL A 47 8.54 13.64 9.80
C VAL A 47 7.59 13.53 10.98
N ARG A 48 6.42 12.91 10.77
CA ARG A 48 5.54 12.40 11.83
C ARG A 48 4.97 11.06 11.39
N ILE A 49 4.82 10.16 12.35
CA ILE A 49 4.42 8.78 12.10
C ILE A 49 2.95 8.61 12.43
N ARG A 50 2.22 7.91 11.55
CA ARG A 50 0.82 7.53 11.76
C ARG A 50 0.74 6.07 12.16
N LEU A 51 0.27 5.83 13.38
CA LEU A 51 0.05 4.50 13.92
C LEU A 51 -1.44 4.19 14.02
N THR A 52 -1.78 2.92 14.01
CA THR A 52 -3.17 2.45 13.99
C THR A 52 -3.39 1.27 14.91
N ASN A 53 -4.54 1.25 15.56
CA ASN A 53 -5.12 0.11 16.23
C ASN A 53 -6.52 -0.16 15.69
N ARG A 54 -6.73 0.11 14.39
CA ARG A 54 -8.04 0.15 13.73
C ARG A 54 -8.84 -1.14 13.92
N TYR A 55 -8.20 -2.28 13.81
CA TYR A 55 -8.84 -3.58 13.96
C TYR A 55 -8.51 -4.27 15.30
N GLY A 56 -7.87 -3.55 16.21
CA GLY A 56 -7.61 -4.06 17.56
C GLY A 56 -8.89 -4.19 18.39
N LYS A 57 -8.95 -5.23 19.23
CA LYS A 57 -10.07 -5.50 20.15
C LYS A 57 -9.88 -4.93 21.54
N ALA A 58 -8.66 -4.48 21.85
CA ALA A 58 -8.27 -3.88 23.12
C ALA A 58 -7.36 -2.66 22.87
N PRO A 59 -7.17 -1.76 23.84
CA PRO A 59 -6.21 -0.68 23.71
C PRO A 59 -4.79 -1.20 23.47
N LEU A 60 -4.11 -0.65 22.47
CA LEU A 60 -2.72 -0.94 22.14
C LEU A 60 -1.79 -0.03 22.95
N ILE A 61 -0.89 -0.60 23.71
CA ILE A 61 0.12 0.14 24.47
C ILE A 61 1.45 0.09 23.70
N ILE A 62 1.99 1.25 23.34
CA ILE A 62 3.34 1.40 22.83
C ILE A 62 4.17 2.05 23.93
N GLY A 63 5.14 1.31 24.47
CA GLY A 63 5.98 1.75 25.57
C GLY A 63 7.07 2.70 25.15
N ALA A 64 7.61 2.51 23.94
CA ALA A 64 8.55 3.40 23.26
C ALA A 64 8.37 3.28 21.74
N ALA A 65 8.53 4.39 21.04
CA ALA A 65 8.56 4.43 19.58
C ALA A 65 9.74 5.30 19.13
N ARG A 66 10.49 4.83 18.13
CA ARG A 66 11.66 5.57 17.61
C ARG A 66 11.72 5.50 16.10
N VAL A 67 12.26 6.51 15.48
CA VAL A 67 12.48 6.57 14.03
C VAL A 67 13.94 6.96 13.75
N ALA A 68 14.53 6.31 12.76
CA ALA A 68 15.86 6.62 12.27
C ALA A 68 15.95 6.39 10.75
N ILE A 69 16.99 6.90 10.11
CA ILE A 69 17.35 6.47 8.76
C ILE A 69 17.93 5.05 8.85
N ARG A 70 17.41 4.15 8.04
CA ARG A 70 17.91 2.78 7.91
C ARG A 70 19.27 2.78 7.22
N LYS A 71 20.19 1.94 7.69
CA LYS A 71 21.47 1.70 7.04
C LYS A 71 21.43 0.42 6.18
N THR A 72 21.19 -0.72 6.79
CA THR A 72 20.98 -2.02 6.13
C THR A 72 20.35 -3.02 7.09
N GLY A 73 19.55 -3.96 6.60
CA GLY A 73 18.86 -4.92 7.47
C GLY A 73 18.10 -4.21 8.59
N SER A 74 18.33 -4.59 9.84
CA SER A 74 17.82 -3.90 11.04
C SER A 74 18.69 -2.75 11.53
N GLU A 75 19.86 -2.48 10.89
CA GLU A 75 20.81 -1.46 11.32
C GLU A 75 20.34 -0.05 10.95
N ILE A 76 20.53 0.91 11.87
CA ILE A 76 20.16 2.31 11.71
C ILE A 76 21.40 3.22 11.67
N VAL A 77 21.24 4.41 11.12
CA VAL A 77 22.19 5.52 11.24
C VAL A 77 21.93 6.16 12.60
N THR A 78 22.76 5.84 13.60
CA THR A 78 22.55 6.15 15.02
C THR A 78 22.39 7.62 15.32
N GLU A 79 23.06 8.49 14.55
CA GLU A 79 22.99 9.96 14.68
C GLU A 79 21.60 10.51 14.31
N THR A 80 20.78 9.72 13.63
CA THR A 80 19.42 10.08 13.20
C THR A 80 18.34 9.50 14.11
N ASP A 81 18.71 8.64 15.07
CA ASP A 81 17.77 7.95 15.94
C ASP A 81 17.07 8.92 16.89
N THR A 82 15.76 9.02 16.75
CA THR A 82 14.97 9.99 17.51
C THR A 82 13.74 9.31 18.12
N ALA A 83 13.49 9.61 19.41
CA ALA A 83 12.29 9.16 20.10
C ALA A 83 11.05 9.89 19.55
N LEU A 84 10.00 9.12 19.26
CA LEU A 84 8.70 9.68 18.92
C LEU A 84 7.94 10.05 20.20
N ARG A 85 7.18 11.13 20.13
CA ARG A 85 6.28 11.56 21.18
C ARG A 85 4.87 11.68 20.65
N PHE A 86 3.90 11.56 21.55
CA PHE A 86 2.49 11.68 21.27
C PHE A 86 1.89 12.59 22.34
N ASP A 87 1.50 13.81 21.93
CA ASP A 87 1.11 14.88 22.86
C ASP A 87 2.17 15.12 23.97
N GLY A 88 3.46 15.08 23.59
CA GLY A 88 4.60 15.26 24.46
C GLY A 88 5.05 14.01 25.25
N ALA A 89 4.27 12.94 25.27
CA ALA A 89 4.60 11.70 25.98
C ALA A 89 5.29 10.67 25.07
N GLU A 90 6.25 9.92 25.59
CA GLU A 90 6.93 8.83 24.83
C GLU A 90 6.09 7.55 24.78
N ARG A 91 5.29 7.31 25.82
CA ARG A 91 4.34 6.21 25.86
C ARG A 91 2.99 6.66 25.34
N VAL A 92 2.37 5.84 24.48
CA VAL A 92 1.03 6.09 23.99
C VAL A 92 0.12 4.87 24.19
N VAL A 93 -1.17 5.13 24.42
CA VAL A 93 -2.23 4.12 24.43
C VAL A 93 -3.19 4.46 23.30
N ILE A 94 -3.26 3.60 22.29
CA ILE A 94 -4.15 3.77 21.15
C ILE A 94 -5.41 2.95 21.41
N PRO A 95 -6.59 3.58 21.56
CA PRO A 95 -7.84 2.84 21.76
C PRO A 95 -8.11 1.86 20.61
N ALA A 96 -8.89 0.82 20.89
CA ALA A 96 -9.42 -0.06 19.83
C ALA A 96 -10.19 0.78 18.79
N GLY A 97 -9.97 0.53 17.52
CA GLY A 97 -10.59 1.25 16.41
C GLY A 97 -9.97 2.61 16.08
N ALA A 98 -8.93 3.06 16.80
CA ALA A 98 -8.37 4.40 16.65
C ALA A 98 -7.03 4.41 15.91
N ASP A 99 -6.73 5.58 15.33
CA ASP A 99 -5.45 5.96 14.77
C ASP A 99 -4.84 7.09 15.63
N VAL A 100 -3.51 7.22 15.61
CA VAL A 100 -2.78 8.31 16.25
C VAL A 100 -1.65 8.80 15.36
N VAL A 101 -1.29 10.09 15.50
CA VAL A 101 -0.16 10.70 14.79
C VAL A 101 0.85 11.18 15.82
N SER A 102 2.13 10.89 15.62
CA SER A 102 3.18 11.40 16.50
C SER A 102 3.33 12.92 16.39
N ASP A 103 3.92 13.52 17.41
CA ASP A 103 4.45 14.87 17.31
C ASP A 103 5.50 14.94 16.18
N PRO A 104 5.75 16.13 15.60
CA PRO A 104 6.79 16.33 14.60
C PRO A 104 8.19 16.01 15.15
N VAL A 105 9.01 15.40 14.30
CA VAL A 105 10.42 15.11 14.56
C VAL A 105 11.28 15.83 13.55
N GLU A 106 12.31 16.56 14.03
CA GLU A 106 13.36 17.18 13.20
C GLU A 106 14.24 16.08 12.61
N LEU A 107 13.82 15.56 11.47
CA LEU A 107 14.53 14.54 10.70
C LEU A 107 14.39 14.85 9.22
N SER A 108 15.43 15.39 8.61
CA SER A 108 15.46 15.63 7.17
C SER A 108 15.61 14.30 6.43
N VAL A 109 14.69 14.06 5.48
CA VAL A 109 14.63 12.84 4.70
C VAL A 109 14.49 13.17 3.21
N SER A 110 15.09 12.34 2.38
CA SER A 110 14.95 12.44 0.92
C SER A 110 13.90 11.47 0.40
N ALA A 111 13.32 11.77 -0.76
CA ALA A 111 12.58 10.78 -1.53
C ALA A 111 13.47 9.55 -1.77
N GLY A 112 12.90 8.36 -1.66
CA GLY A 112 13.64 7.11 -1.76
C GLY A 112 14.48 6.73 -0.54
N ALA A 113 14.41 7.47 0.58
CA ALA A 113 15.04 7.02 1.82
C ALA A 113 14.24 5.91 2.50
N ASP A 114 14.94 5.00 3.16
CA ASP A 114 14.34 4.00 4.04
C ASP A 114 14.39 4.51 5.48
N LEU A 115 13.23 4.59 6.14
CA LEU A 115 13.16 4.79 7.58
C LEU A 115 13.06 3.45 8.31
N ALA A 116 13.69 3.35 9.45
CA ALA A 116 13.49 2.30 10.43
C ALA A 116 12.57 2.84 11.54
N LEU A 117 11.37 2.28 11.65
CA LEU A 117 10.42 2.55 12.73
C LEU A 117 10.51 1.41 13.75
N SER A 118 10.92 1.71 14.97
CA SER A 118 10.98 0.76 16.07
C SER A 118 9.85 1.04 17.05
N LEU A 119 9.04 0.01 17.35
CA LEU A 119 7.95 0.07 18.34
C LEU A 119 8.20 -0.98 19.42
N TYR A 120 8.30 -0.55 20.67
CA TYR A 120 8.34 -1.44 21.82
C TYR A 120 6.93 -1.65 22.38
N LEU A 121 6.53 -2.90 22.48
CA LEU A 121 5.23 -3.40 22.92
C LEU A 121 5.41 -4.13 24.25
N PRO A 122 5.16 -3.44 25.40
CA PRO A 122 5.58 -3.91 26.74
C PRO A 122 4.72 -5.02 27.32
N GLY A 123 3.65 -5.41 26.66
CA GLY A 123 2.73 -6.44 27.15
C GLY A 123 1.83 -6.96 26.03
N PRO A 124 0.96 -7.94 26.35
CA PRO A 124 0.15 -8.63 25.36
C PRO A 124 -0.72 -7.67 24.53
N THR A 125 -0.59 -7.74 23.20
CA THR A 125 -1.34 -6.87 22.27
C THR A 125 -2.60 -7.50 21.71
N GLY A 126 -2.75 -8.82 21.77
CA GLY A 126 -3.62 -9.57 20.86
C GLY A 126 -3.08 -9.52 19.42
N LEU A 127 -3.83 -10.05 18.45
CA LEU A 127 -3.44 -10.02 17.06
C LEU A 127 -3.40 -8.58 16.53
N ALA A 128 -2.35 -8.27 15.77
CA ALA A 128 -2.07 -6.92 15.29
C ALA A 128 -2.89 -6.55 14.06
N THR A 129 -3.32 -5.29 13.95
CA THR A 129 -3.66 -4.65 12.69
C THR A 129 -2.40 -4.64 11.82
N PHE A 130 -2.47 -5.12 10.56
CA PHE A 130 -1.27 -5.38 9.77
C PHE A 130 -1.45 -5.19 8.26
N SER A 131 -0.33 -5.00 7.55
CA SER A 131 -0.24 -5.15 6.09
C SER A 131 0.42 -6.49 5.81
N GLN A 132 -0.23 -7.32 5.00
CA GLN A 132 0.17 -8.72 4.82
C GLN A 132 1.30 -8.91 3.80
N GLN A 133 1.44 -8.02 2.83
CA GLN A 133 2.42 -8.13 1.74
C GLN A 133 3.16 -6.79 1.48
N PRO A 134 3.83 -6.22 2.51
CA PRO A 134 4.42 -4.89 2.39
C PRO A 134 5.64 -4.81 1.46
N GLY A 135 6.14 -5.95 0.96
CA GLY A 135 7.36 -6.03 0.15
C GLY A 135 8.66 -5.73 0.91
N GLU A 136 8.60 -5.69 2.27
CA GLU A 136 9.72 -5.38 3.15
C GLU A 136 9.75 -6.33 4.35
N ILE A 137 10.94 -6.51 4.93
CA ILE A 137 11.14 -7.32 6.13
C ILE A 137 11.05 -6.45 7.38
N ALA A 138 10.30 -6.90 8.37
CA ALA A 138 10.35 -6.37 9.73
C ALA A 138 11.19 -7.31 10.63
N TYR A 139 11.75 -6.75 11.69
CA TYR A 139 12.66 -7.43 12.63
C TYR A 139 12.06 -7.40 14.01
N VAL A 140 11.92 -8.56 14.64
CA VAL A 140 11.30 -8.70 15.99
C VAL A 140 12.32 -9.25 16.98
N THR A 141 12.44 -8.60 18.15
CA THR A 141 13.30 -9.02 19.25
C THR A 141 12.56 -8.98 20.59
N ALA A 142 13.03 -9.73 21.58
CA ALA A 142 12.52 -9.65 22.95
C ALA A 142 12.95 -8.36 23.64
N GLY A 143 12.11 -7.85 24.53
CA GLY A 143 12.36 -6.68 25.36
C GLY A 143 12.41 -5.35 24.59
N ASN A 144 12.80 -4.29 25.29
CA ASN A 144 12.92 -2.95 24.70
C ASN A 144 14.31 -2.73 24.08
N THR A 145 14.42 -3.00 22.80
CA THR A 145 15.62 -2.76 21.97
C THR A 145 15.39 -1.64 20.95
N ALA A 146 14.39 -0.80 21.17
CA ALA A 146 13.97 0.21 20.18
C ALA A 146 15.09 1.19 19.81
N SER A 147 16.01 1.49 20.74
CA SER A 147 17.17 2.40 20.53
C SER A 147 18.46 1.70 20.08
N ASP A 148 18.45 0.37 19.93
CA ASP A 148 19.67 -0.36 19.57
C ASP A 148 20.07 -0.04 18.12
N ALA A 149 21.37 0.16 17.89
CA ALA A 149 21.90 0.45 16.56
C ALA A 149 21.58 -0.63 15.51
N ALA A 150 21.58 -1.89 15.94
CA ALA A 150 21.16 -3.05 15.18
C ALA A 150 20.47 -4.05 16.10
N LEU A 151 19.46 -4.76 15.62
CA LEU A 151 18.78 -5.78 16.40
C LEU A 151 19.50 -7.11 16.24
N SER A 152 20.13 -7.59 17.32
CA SER A 152 20.80 -8.89 17.33
C SER A 152 19.80 -10.02 17.49
N ALA A 153 20.01 -11.14 16.77
CA ALA A 153 19.16 -12.32 16.81
C ALA A 153 17.65 -12.02 16.57
N ALA A 154 17.38 -11.04 15.73
CA ALA A 154 16.01 -10.69 15.37
C ALA A 154 15.36 -11.78 14.51
N GLU A 155 14.10 -12.07 14.79
CA GLU A 155 13.23 -12.81 13.89
C GLU A 155 12.87 -11.89 12.70
N GLU A 156 13.04 -12.37 11.47
CA GLU A 156 12.62 -11.68 10.27
C GLU A 156 11.18 -12.08 9.91
N VAL A 157 10.31 -11.09 9.69
CA VAL A 157 8.92 -11.32 9.34
C VAL A 157 8.53 -10.47 8.12
N PRO A 158 7.85 -11.06 7.10
CA PRO A 158 7.52 -10.36 5.86
C PRO A 158 6.19 -9.58 5.95
N THR A 159 5.84 -9.10 7.12
CA THR A 159 4.59 -8.37 7.41
C THR A 159 4.89 -7.06 8.13
N ARG A 160 3.96 -6.09 8.06
CA ARG A 160 4.08 -4.78 8.71
C ARG A 160 2.93 -4.57 9.68
N PHE A 161 3.19 -3.99 10.85
CA PHE A 161 2.24 -3.91 11.96
C PHE A 161 2.04 -2.47 12.43
N TYR A 162 0.80 -2.11 12.74
CA TYR A 162 0.39 -0.89 13.43
C TYR A 162 0.78 0.45 12.75
N VAL A 163 1.41 0.47 11.59
CA VAL A 163 1.79 1.70 10.90
C VAL A 163 1.01 1.86 9.59
N VAL A 164 0.42 3.05 9.40
CA VAL A 164 -0.35 3.39 8.20
C VAL A 164 0.27 4.54 7.39
N GLY A 165 1.30 5.20 7.93
CA GLY A 165 1.95 6.23 7.14
C GLY A 165 3.04 7.02 7.84
N VAL A 166 3.74 7.77 7.02
CA VAL A 166 4.65 8.85 7.41
C VAL A 166 4.22 10.10 6.66
N ASP A 167 4.00 11.19 7.39
CA ASP A 167 3.90 12.51 6.77
C ASP A 167 5.27 13.20 6.83
N VAL A 168 5.57 13.98 5.81
CA VAL A 168 6.78 14.79 5.69
C VAL A 168 6.41 16.26 5.58
N LEU A 169 7.21 17.15 6.17
CA LEU A 169 7.04 18.59 6.04
C LEU A 169 7.79 19.08 4.80
N ALA A 170 7.06 19.35 3.73
CA ALA A 170 7.59 19.67 2.40
C ALA A 170 6.95 20.95 1.83
N PRO A 171 7.50 21.54 0.74
CA PRO A 171 6.94 22.74 0.13
C PRO A 171 5.46 22.57 -0.24
N ALA A 172 4.63 23.54 0.13
CA ALA A 172 3.24 23.57 -0.26
C ALA A 172 3.10 23.60 -1.79
N GLY A 173 2.12 22.85 -2.31
CA GLY A 173 1.94 22.68 -3.76
C GLY A 173 2.77 21.58 -4.40
N THR A 174 3.60 20.85 -3.63
CA THR A 174 4.20 19.61 -4.11
C THR A 174 3.09 18.57 -4.32
N PRO A 175 2.91 18.02 -5.52
CA PRO A 175 1.82 17.11 -5.79
C PRO A 175 2.08 15.71 -5.23
N VAL A 176 1.01 15.08 -4.74
CA VAL A 176 1.01 13.72 -4.22
C VAL A 176 -0.08 12.91 -4.93
N ALA A 177 0.32 11.88 -5.67
CA ALA A 177 -0.61 10.90 -6.19
C ALA A 177 -0.83 9.77 -5.18
N VAL A 178 -2.02 9.16 -5.20
CA VAL A 178 -2.32 7.97 -4.41
C VAL A 178 -2.59 6.80 -5.36
N ALA A 179 -1.75 5.78 -5.32
CA ALA A 179 -1.97 4.51 -6.01
C ALA A 179 -2.87 3.63 -5.11
N PHE A 180 -4.15 3.57 -5.46
CA PHE A 180 -5.21 2.92 -4.71
C PHE A 180 -5.68 1.66 -5.45
N GLY A 181 -5.47 0.48 -4.87
CA GLY A 181 -5.76 -0.76 -5.60
C GLY A 181 -5.50 -2.04 -4.81
N ASP A 182 -5.15 -3.06 -5.55
CA ASP A 182 -4.92 -4.41 -5.07
C ASP A 182 -3.42 -4.80 -5.06
N SER A 183 -3.12 -6.10 -5.25
CA SER A 183 -1.76 -6.66 -5.25
C SER A 183 -0.83 -6.07 -6.30
N TRP A 184 -1.35 -5.56 -7.41
CA TRP A 184 -0.55 -4.98 -8.49
C TRP A 184 0.07 -3.64 -8.09
N PHE A 185 -0.56 -2.90 -7.15
CA PHE A 185 0.05 -1.73 -6.52
C PHE A 185 0.82 -2.11 -5.25
N GLU A 186 0.29 -3.00 -4.37
CA GLU A 186 1.02 -3.41 -3.17
C GLU A 186 2.38 -4.03 -3.51
N GLY A 187 2.47 -4.72 -4.68
CA GLY A 187 3.70 -5.23 -5.24
C GLY A 187 3.92 -6.72 -4.99
N PHE A 188 2.84 -7.51 -4.84
CA PHE A 188 2.91 -8.96 -4.77
C PHE A 188 3.64 -9.53 -6.00
N GLY A 189 4.57 -10.45 -5.80
CA GLY A 189 5.38 -11.05 -6.88
C GLY A 189 6.69 -10.32 -7.17
N THR A 190 6.89 -9.10 -6.66
CA THR A 190 8.16 -8.37 -6.80
C THR A 190 9.19 -8.78 -5.75
N THR A 191 10.47 -8.52 -6.01
CA THR A 191 11.57 -8.88 -5.11
C THR A 191 11.47 -8.14 -3.78
N ILE A 192 11.32 -8.89 -2.67
CA ILE A 192 11.22 -8.33 -1.32
C ILE A 192 12.49 -7.52 -0.98
N GLY A 193 12.30 -6.33 -0.42
CA GLY A 193 13.38 -5.41 -0.02
C GLY A 193 14.08 -4.69 -1.16
N ALA A 194 13.71 -4.96 -2.44
CA ALA A 194 14.33 -4.31 -3.59
C ALA A 194 13.68 -2.97 -3.98
N ASN A 195 12.49 -2.66 -3.41
CA ASN A 195 11.69 -1.50 -3.81
C ASN A 195 11.40 -1.48 -5.32
N HIS A 196 10.86 -2.61 -5.83
CA HIS A 196 10.54 -2.83 -7.23
C HIS A 196 9.03 -2.96 -7.50
N ARG A 197 8.19 -2.41 -6.62
CA ARG A 197 6.76 -2.30 -6.86
C ARG A 197 6.48 -1.33 -8.01
N SER A 198 5.37 -1.47 -8.69
CA SER A 198 4.99 -0.57 -9.79
C SER A 198 5.00 0.91 -9.37
N VAL A 199 4.59 1.22 -8.13
CA VAL A 199 4.62 2.58 -7.56
C VAL A 199 6.05 3.08 -7.33
N ASP A 200 7.02 2.20 -6.99
CA ASP A 200 8.43 2.58 -6.86
C ASP A 200 9.04 2.95 -8.22
N PHE A 201 8.73 2.17 -9.26
CA PHE A 201 9.15 2.49 -10.62
C PHE A 201 8.47 3.75 -11.18
N LEU A 202 7.20 3.99 -10.80
CA LEU A 202 6.53 5.25 -11.15
C LEU A 202 7.27 6.44 -10.50
N ASN A 203 7.57 6.36 -9.20
CA ASN A 203 8.30 7.41 -8.48
C ASN A 203 9.67 7.71 -9.10
N ALA A 204 10.36 6.70 -9.64
CA ALA A 204 11.65 6.91 -10.32
C ALA A 204 11.53 7.70 -11.65
N ARG A 205 10.31 7.89 -12.19
CA ARG A 205 10.02 8.65 -13.41
C ARG A 205 9.48 10.06 -13.13
N LEU A 206 9.18 10.37 -11.87
CA LEU A 206 8.62 11.66 -11.47
C LEU A 206 9.74 12.64 -11.15
N ASP A 207 9.85 13.72 -11.93
CA ASP A 207 10.78 14.83 -11.67
C ASP A 207 10.24 15.76 -10.59
N HIS A 208 8.92 15.75 -10.36
CA HIS A 208 8.22 16.60 -9.39
C HIS A 208 7.08 15.84 -8.73
N GLY A 209 6.95 15.99 -7.40
CA GLY A 209 5.96 15.26 -6.63
C GLY A 209 6.31 13.77 -6.46
N TRP A 210 5.36 12.98 -6.00
CA TRP A 210 5.51 11.54 -5.79
C TRP A 210 4.16 10.83 -5.69
N ALA A 211 4.19 9.49 -5.77
CA ALA A 211 3.04 8.63 -5.56
C ALA A 211 3.22 7.79 -4.28
N VAL A 212 2.18 7.74 -3.43
CA VAL A 212 2.13 6.84 -2.26
C VAL A 212 1.27 5.63 -2.55
N ASN A 213 1.59 4.50 -1.92
CA ASN A 213 0.97 3.21 -2.20
C ASN A 213 -0.10 2.86 -1.15
N GLN A 214 -1.32 2.56 -1.62
CA GLN A 214 -2.46 2.11 -0.84
C GLN A 214 -3.07 0.82 -1.43
N GLY A 215 -2.23 -0.03 -2.02
CA GLY A 215 -2.59 -1.37 -2.46
C GLY A 215 -2.82 -2.33 -1.29
N ILE A 216 -3.71 -3.29 -1.47
CA ILE A 216 -3.92 -4.44 -0.59
C ILE A 216 -4.05 -5.69 -1.46
N SER A 217 -3.13 -6.64 -1.32
CA SER A 217 -3.18 -7.90 -2.07
C SER A 217 -4.46 -8.68 -1.76
N GLY A 218 -5.15 -9.10 -2.81
CA GLY A 218 -6.45 -9.78 -2.70
C GLY A 218 -7.65 -8.85 -2.50
N ASN A 219 -7.46 -7.52 -2.41
CA ASN A 219 -8.57 -6.61 -2.16
C ASN A 219 -9.54 -6.53 -3.33
N ARG A 220 -10.82 -6.56 -3.02
CA ARG A 220 -11.92 -6.39 -3.97
C ARG A 220 -12.43 -4.95 -3.94
N LEU A 221 -12.92 -4.47 -5.06
CA LEU A 221 -13.57 -3.17 -5.14
C LEU A 221 -14.93 -3.17 -4.43
N LEU A 222 -15.72 -4.23 -4.65
CA LEU A 222 -17.16 -4.27 -4.36
C LEU A 222 -17.50 -4.91 -3.02
N THR A 223 -16.80 -5.97 -2.63
CA THR A 223 -17.16 -6.81 -1.48
C THR A 223 -15.98 -7.00 -0.52
N GLN A 224 -16.31 -7.28 0.73
CA GLN A 224 -15.32 -7.56 1.77
C GLN A 224 -14.91 -9.04 1.73
N ASP A 225 -13.60 -9.29 1.62
CA ASP A 225 -12.98 -10.59 1.85
C ASP A 225 -11.59 -10.38 2.45
N ILE A 226 -10.66 -9.77 1.69
CA ILE A 226 -9.34 -9.39 2.17
C ILE A 226 -9.30 -7.86 2.31
N GLY A 227 -9.49 -7.39 3.54
CA GLY A 227 -9.65 -5.99 3.88
C GLY A 227 -11.02 -5.42 3.48
N GLU A 228 -11.30 -4.20 3.91
CA GLU A 228 -12.51 -3.47 3.53
C GLU A 228 -12.56 -3.28 2.00
N PRO A 229 -13.77 -3.34 1.39
CA PRO A 229 -13.92 -3.11 -0.05
C PRO A 229 -13.30 -1.78 -0.48
N GLY A 230 -12.74 -1.74 -1.69
CA GLY A 230 -12.19 -0.50 -2.25
C GLY A 230 -13.18 0.66 -2.13
N LEU A 231 -14.45 0.45 -2.45
CA LEU A 231 -15.50 1.48 -2.29
C LEU A 231 -15.66 1.99 -0.86
N ALA A 232 -15.50 1.14 0.16
CA ALA A 232 -15.68 1.53 1.55
C ALA A 232 -14.47 2.31 2.10
N ARG A 233 -13.23 1.91 1.71
CA ARG A 233 -12.00 2.54 2.20
C ARG A 233 -11.51 3.75 1.39
N PHE A 234 -12.17 4.09 0.27
CA PHE A 234 -11.70 5.09 -0.69
C PHE A 234 -11.48 6.47 -0.09
N ASP A 235 -12.45 6.99 0.68
CA ASP A 235 -12.31 8.32 1.29
C ASP A 235 -11.12 8.37 2.24
N ARG A 236 -10.98 7.36 3.10
CA ARG A 236 -9.92 7.28 4.10
C ARG A 236 -8.55 7.08 3.47
N ASP A 237 -8.45 6.13 2.53
CA ASP A 237 -7.16 5.66 2.03
C ASP A 237 -6.72 6.39 0.75
N ALA A 238 -7.60 7.18 0.11
CA ALA A 238 -7.25 7.98 -1.05
C ALA A 238 -7.59 9.47 -0.89
N LEU A 239 -8.86 9.83 -0.73
CA LEU A 239 -9.31 11.22 -0.82
C LEU A 239 -8.85 12.12 0.33
N THR A 240 -8.61 11.55 1.53
CA THR A 240 -8.16 12.31 2.72
C THR A 240 -6.67 12.18 3.00
N VAL A 241 -5.91 11.58 2.09
CA VAL A 241 -4.45 11.49 2.21
C VAL A 241 -3.84 12.90 2.17
N PRO A 242 -3.00 13.28 3.16
CA PRO A 242 -2.42 14.62 3.20
C PRO A 242 -1.67 15.00 1.93
N GLY A 243 -2.13 16.06 1.29
CA GLY A 243 -1.53 16.59 0.07
C GLY A 243 -1.92 15.88 -1.22
N VAL A 244 -2.91 14.98 -1.20
CA VAL A 244 -3.39 14.30 -2.41
C VAL A 244 -3.80 15.31 -3.48
N THR A 245 -3.32 15.10 -4.71
CA THR A 245 -3.64 15.91 -5.88
C THR A 245 -4.19 15.07 -7.02
N SER A 246 -3.99 13.75 -7.00
CA SER A 246 -4.55 12.82 -7.99
C SER A 246 -4.63 11.39 -7.43
N VAL A 247 -5.45 10.56 -8.06
CA VAL A 247 -5.64 9.16 -7.67
C VAL A 247 -5.43 8.25 -8.88
N LEU A 248 -4.63 7.18 -8.71
CA LEU A 248 -4.57 6.07 -9.67
C LEU A 248 -5.33 4.89 -9.09
N VAL A 249 -6.18 4.23 -9.88
CA VAL A 249 -6.94 3.06 -9.42
C VAL A 249 -6.63 1.83 -10.26
N ASN A 250 -6.48 0.68 -9.58
CA ASN A 250 -6.30 -0.64 -10.18
C ASN A 250 -7.07 -1.67 -9.35
N PHE A 251 -8.22 -2.14 -9.87
CA PHE A 251 -9.09 -3.14 -9.26
C PHE A 251 -9.73 -4.03 -10.31
N GLY A 252 -10.27 -5.16 -9.89
CA GLY A 252 -11.18 -5.99 -10.66
C GLY A 252 -10.78 -7.44 -10.75
N ILE A 253 -9.49 -7.80 -10.75
CA ILE A 253 -9.06 -9.20 -10.78
C ILE A 253 -9.73 -9.97 -9.64
N ASN A 254 -9.62 -9.47 -8.42
CA ASN A 254 -10.12 -10.15 -7.22
C ASN A 254 -11.65 -10.18 -7.17
N ASP A 255 -12.34 -9.18 -7.72
CA ASP A 255 -13.80 -9.19 -7.84
C ASP A 255 -14.29 -10.30 -8.77
N PHE A 256 -13.47 -10.67 -9.75
CA PHE A 256 -13.78 -11.76 -10.68
C PHE A 256 -13.42 -13.13 -10.11
N ILE A 257 -12.26 -13.30 -9.47
CA ILE A 257 -11.72 -14.63 -9.20
C ILE A 257 -11.91 -15.11 -7.76
N LEU A 258 -11.89 -14.23 -6.75
CA LEU A 258 -11.93 -14.64 -5.34
C LEU A 258 -13.29 -15.05 -4.84
N GLY A 259 -14.37 -14.63 -5.51
CA GLY A 259 -15.73 -15.04 -5.13
C GLY A 259 -15.89 -16.56 -4.99
N GLY A 260 -15.22 -17.34 -5.85
CA GLY A 260 -15.23 -18.80 -5.78
C GLY A 260 -14.72 -19.36 -4.46
N MET A 261 -13.68 -18.76 -3.87
CA MET A 261 -13.13 -19.19 -2.56
C MET A 261 -14.10 -18.91 -1.41
N ALA A 262 -14.90 -17.85 -1.52
CA ALA A 262 -15.91 -17.48 -0.53
C ALA A 262 -17.30 -18.10 -0.82
N GLY A 263 -17.41 -18.96 -1.84
CA GLY A 263 -18.71 -19.53 -2.27
C GLY A 263 -19.68 -18.49 -2.84
N GLN A 264 -19.15 -17.36 -3.34
CA GLN A 264 -19.91 -16.26 -3.94
C GLN A 264 -19.77 -16.28 -5.46
N PRO A 265 -20.76 -15.79 -6.21
CA PRO A 265 -20.60 -15.60 -7.65
C PRO A 265 -19.55 -14.54 -7.93
N PRO A 266 -18.81 -14.63 -9.07
CA PRO A 266 -17.94 -13.56 -9.52
C PRO A 266 -18.76 -12.29 -9.82
N ALA A 267 -18.13 -11.12 -9.67
CA ALA A 267 -18.75 -9.87 -10.08
C ALA A 267 -19.06 -9.86 -11.59
N THR A 268 -20.17 -9.25 -11.95
CA THR A 268 -20.50 -8.98 -13.34
C THR A 268 -19.74 -7.77 -13.87
N ALA A 269 -19.66 -7.62 -15.19
CA ALA A 269 -19.05 -6.43 -15.78
C ALA A 269 -19.79 -5.14 -15.38
N ASP A 270 -21.13 -5.19 -15.33
CA ASP A 270 -21.94 -4.01 -14.99
C ASP A 270 -21.74 -3.56 -13.55
N GLU A 271 -21.66 -4.50 -12.60
CA GLU A 271 -21.35 -4.19 -11.18
C GLU A 271 -19.97 -3.56 -11.03
N LEU A 272 -18.95 -4.10 -11.71
CA LEU A 272 -17.60 -3.55 -11.61
C LEU A 272 -17.50 -2.17 -12.29
N ILE A 273 -18.13 -1.98 -13.44
CA ILE A 273 -18.22 -0.69 -14.13
C ILE A 273 -18.90 0.36 -13.23
N GLU A 274 -20.00 0.01 -12.58
CA GLU A 274 -20.69 0.90 -11.64
C GLU A 274 -19.80 1.25 -10.44
N GLY A 275 -19.08 0.27 -9.89
CA GLY A 275 -18.14 0.49 -8.78
C GLY A 275 -17.00 1.44 -9.17
N LEU A 276 -16.37 1.21 -10.33
CA LEU A 276 -15.30 2.06 -10.87
C LEU A 276 -15.81 3.48 -11.18
N THR A 277 -17.00 3.60 -11.76
CA THR A 277 -17.67 4.89 -12.02
C THR A 277 -17.94 5.63 -10.70
N THR A 278 -18.34 4.92 -9.65
CA THR A 278 -18.57 5.49 -8.32
C THR A 278 -17.27 6.08 -7.73
N LEU A 279 -16.12 5.39 -7.88
CA LEU A 279 -14.83 5.95 -7.45
C LEU A 279 -14.52 7.26 -8.20
N ALA A 280 -14.74 7.28 -9.52
CA ALA A 280 -14.48 8.46 -10.35
C ALA A 280 -15.34 9.65 -9.91
N HIS A 281 -16.65 9.45 -9.74
CA HIS A 281 -17.55 10.51 -9.28
C HIS A 281 -17.17 11.04 -7.89
N ARG A 282 -16.72 10.16 -6.98
CA ARG A 282 -16.28 10.60 -5.63
C ARG A 282 -14.99 11.39 -5.67
N ALA A 283 -14.03 11.00 -6.51
CA ALA A 283 -12.78 11.74 -6.71
C ALA A 283 -13.06 13.13 -7.30
N HIS A 284 -13.86 13.20 -8.37
CA HIS A 284 -14.26 14.46 -9.00
C HIS A 284 -15.05 15.37 -8.04
N ALA A 285 -15.95 14.80 -7.23
CA ALA A 285 -16.66 15.55 -6.18
C ALA A 285 -15.70 16.14 -5.13
N ALA A 286 -14.56 15.50 -4.90
CA ALA A 286 -13.47 16.01 -4.05
C ALA A 286 -12.51 16.96 -4.79
N GLY A 287 -12.73 17.22 -6.08
CA GLY A 287 -11.88 18.09 -6.93
C GLY A 287 -10.56 17.42 -7.33
N LEU A 288 -10.50 16.10 -7.34
CA LEU A 288 -9.31 15.32 -7.66
C LEU A 288 -9.45 14.61 -9.00
N PRO A 289 -8.48 14.73 -9.91
CA PRO A 289 -8.39 13.87 -11.08
C PRO A 289 -8.14 12.42 -10.66
N ILE A 290 -8.71 11.50 -11.45
CA ILE A 290 -8.60 10.05 -11.23
C ILE A 290 -8.27 9.32 -12.51
N HIS A 291 -7.31 8.41 -12.43
CA HIS A 291 -6.77 7.67 -13.56
C HIS A 291 -6.95 6.17 -13.33
N ALA A 292 -7.48 5.44 -14.30
CA ALA A 292 -7.76 4.01 -14.15
C ALA A 292 -6.78 3.13 -14.93
N ALA A 293 -6.39 2.00 -14.33
CA ALA A 293 -5.72 0.91 -15.02
C ALA A 293 -6.73 0.01 -15.73
N THR A 294 -6.39 -0.50 -16.91
CA THR A 294 -7.06 -1.70 -17.41
C THR A 294 -6.69 -2.92 -16.57
N ILE A 295 -7.62 -3.87 -16.46
CA ILE A 295 -7.46 -5.08 -15.64
C ILE A 295 -6.50 -6.05 -16.35
N GLY A 296 -5.38 -6.38 -15.71
CA GLY A 296 -4.35 -7.25 -16.26
C GLY A 296 -4.82 -8.68 -16.56
N PRO A 297 -4.05 -9.44 -17.35
CA PRO A 297 -4.34 -10.84 -17.65
C PRO A 297 -4.09 -11.74 -16.43
N TYR A 298 -4.89 -12.83 -16.30
CA TYR A 298 -4.79 -13.79 -15.21
C TYR A 298 -5.19 -15.23 -15.60
N ALA A 299 -5.28 -15.54 -16.90
CA ALA A 299 -5.69 -16.88 -17.35
C ALA A 299 -4.69 -17.98 -16.96
N GLY A 300 -3.44 -17.61 -16.63
CA GLY A 300 -2.41 -18.51 -16.14
C GLY A 300 -2.45 -18.77 -14.64
N CYS A 301 -3.41 -18.20 -13.90
CA CYS A 301 -3.49 -18.30 -12.44
C CYS A 301 -3.47 -19.74 -11.96
N ILE A 302 -2.55 -20.05 -11.04
CA ILE A 302 -2.33 -21.41 -10.51
C ILE A 302 -3.03 -21.67 -9.17
N TYR A 303 -3.68 -20.66 -8.59
CA TYR A 303 -4.33 -20.80 -7.28
C TYR A 303 -5.61 -21.63 -7.39
N GLU A 304 -5.78 -22.58 -6.48
CA GLU A 304 -6.98 -23.40 -6.40
C GLU A 304 -8.16 -22.62 -5.81
N GLY A 305 -9.38 -23.00 -6.22
CA GLY A 305 -10.61 -22.40 -5.69
C GLY A 305 -10.99 -21.04 -6.28
N VAL A 306 -10.19 -20.50 -7.21
CA VAL A 306 -10.51 -19.26 -7.92
C VAL A 306 -11.25 -19.52 -9.24
N THR A 307 -12.11 -18.58 -9.64
CA THR A 307 -12.92 -18.67 -10.86
C THR A 307 -12.25 -17.92 -12.01
N VAL A 308 -11.50 -18.61 -12.86
CA VAL A 308 -10.72 -18.00 -13.95
C VAL A 308 -11.46 -18.00 -15.29
N ALA A 309 -11.75 -19.17 -15.84
CA ALA A 309 -12.19 -19.32 -17.22
C ALA A 309 -13.51 -18.58 -17.52
N GLU A 310 -14.44 -18.60 -16.60
CA GLU A 310 -15.78 -18.00 -16.71
C GLU A 310 -15.75 -16.48 -16.71
N THR A 311 -14.67 -15.87 -16.17
CA THR A 311 -14.57 -14.43 -15.96
C THR A 311 -13.72 -13.70 -17.01
N LEU A 312 -13.03 -14.42 -17.90
CA LEU A 312 -12.18 -13.80 -18.92
C LEU A 312 -12.95 -12.91 -19.91
N SER A 313 -14.17 -13.32 -20.28
CA SER A 313 -15.04 -12.50 -21.14
C SER A 313 -15.52 -11.23 -20.43
N THR A 314 -15.78 -11.32 -19.12
CA THR A 314 -16.16 -10.21 -18.26
C THR A 314 -15.01 -9.20 -18.16
N ARG A 315 -13.77 -9.67 -17.91
CA ARG A 315 -12.57 -8.85 -17.92
C ARG A 315 -12.41 -8.07 -19.24
N ARG A 316 -12.53 -8.77 -20.39
CA ARG A 316 -12.40 -8.13 -21.71
C ARG A 316 -13.46 -7.04 -21.92
N ARG A 317 -14.72 -7.28 -21.52
CA ARG A 317 -15.79 -6.28 -21.59
C ARG A 317 -15.52 -5.04 -20.73
N VAL A 318 -15.03 -5.21 -19.50
CA VAL A 318 -14.66 -4.07 -18.63
C VAL A 318 -13.46 -3.31 -19.23
N ASN A 319 -12.45 -4.01 -19.74
CA ASN A 319 -11.30 -3.36 -20.38
C ASN A 319 -11.67 -2.60 -21.66
N GLU A 320 -12.63 -3.12 -22.45
CA GLU A 320 -13.15 -2.40 -23.61
C GLU A 320 -13.85 -1.10 -23.19
N TRP A 321 -14.68 -1.17 -22.13
CA TRP A 321 -15.32 0.02 -21.58
C TRP A 321 -14.27 1.01 -21.03
N LEU A 322 -13.27 0.56 -20.26
CA LEU A 322 -12.21 1.43 -19.74
C LEU A 322 -11.49 2.19 -20.88
N ARG A 323 -11.17 1.51 -21.99
CA ARG A 323 -10.50 2.14 -23.13
C ARG A 323 -11.34 3.16 -23.88
N GLY A 324 -12.66 3.11 -23.75
CA GLY A 324 -13.60 3.96 -24.48
C GLY A 324 -14.37 4.98 -23.63
N THR A 325 -14.20 4.95 -22.31
CA THR A 325 -14.95 5.82 -21.40
C THR A 325 -14.26 7.18 -21.21
N ASP A 326 -15.06 8.20 -20.94
CA ASP A 326 -14.66 9.55 -20.52
C ASP A 326 -14.89 9.79 -19.00
N VAL A 327 -15.18 8.74 -18.27
CA VAL A 327 -15.43 8.80 -16.81
C VAL A 327 -14.15 9.10 -16.03
N PHE A 328 -12.99 8.70 -16.52
CA PHE A 328 -11.68 8.94 -15.93
C PHE A 328 -10.91 10.02 -16.68
N ASP A 329 -10.06 10.77 -15.98
CA ASP A 329 -9.22 11.81 -16.61
C ASP A 329 -8.17 11.19 -17.55
N SER A 330 -7.71 9.97 -17.27
CA SER A 330 -6.99 9.13 -18.23
C SER A 330 -7.11 7.64 -17.88
N VAL A 331 -6.80 6.79 -18.85
CA VAL A 331 -6.70 5.34 -18.67
C VAL A 331 -5.33 4.88 -19.12
N PHE A 332 -4.62 4.17 -18.24
CA PHE A 332 -3.33 3.56 -18.55
C PHE A 332 -3.52 2.06 -18.83
N ASP A 333 -3.17 1.65 -20.07
CA ASP A 333 -3.48 0.31 -20.59
C ASP A 333 -2.46 -0.73 -20.14
N VAL A 334 -2.48 -1.05 -18.86
CA VAL A 334 -1.61 -2.06 -18.24
C VAL A 334 -1.81 -3.42 -18.87
N ALA A 335 -3.07 -3.81 -19.15
CA ALA A 335 -3.36 -5.11 -19.76
C ALA A 335 -2.57 -5.32 -21.04
N ARG A 336 -2.61 -4.34 -21.96
CA ARG A 336 -1.88 -4.42 -23.23
C ARG A 336 -0.37 -4.39 -23.08
N ALA A 337 0.13 -3.70 -22.07
CA ALA A 337 1.57 -3.61 -21.83
C ALA A 337 2.19 -4.94 -21.36
N VAL A 338 1.43 -5.75 -20.62
CA VAL A 338 1.94 -6.96 -19.98
C VAL A 338 1.39 -8.27 -20.54
N GLU A 339 0.37 -8.21 -21.42
CA GLU A 339 -0.22 -9.42 -22.02
C GLU A 339 0.73 -10.11 -23.02
N ASP A 340 0.64 -11.44 -23.09
CA ASP A 340 1.25 -12.23 -24.14
C ASP A 340 0.55 -11.90 -25.50
N PRO A 341 1.27 -11.42 -26.51
CA PRO A 341 0.67 -11.01 -27.79
C PRO A 341 -0.09 -12.13 -28.51
N GLU A 342 0.30 -13.39 -28.31
CA GLU A 342 -0.35 -14.56 -28.91
C GLU A 342 -1.52 -15.07 -28.06
N ARG A 343 -1.52 -14.76 -26.74
CA ARG A 343 -2.51 -15.21 -25.76
C ARG A 343 -2.87 -14.06 -24.81
N PRO A 344 -3.66 -13.07 -25.22
CA PRO A 344 -3.90 -11.81 -24.47
C PRO A 344 -4.52 -11.96 -23.08
N ASP A 345 -5.01 -13.14 -22.70
CA ASP A 345 -5.50 -13.43 -21.37
C ASP A 345 -4.40 -13.92 -20.40
N PHE A 346 -3.18 -14.14 -20.89
CA PHE A 346 -2.00 -14.55 -20.11
C PHE A 346 -1.00 -13.42 -19.97
N ILE A 347 -0.32 -13.36 -18.82
CA ILE A 347 0.83 -12.48 -18.64
C ILE A 347 1.97 -12.99 -19.54
N ARG A 348 2.71 -12.07 -20.14
CA ARG A 348 3.93 -12.37 -20.89
C ARG A 348 4.96 -13.04 -19.97
N PRO A 349 5.60 -14.17 -20.37
CA PRO A 349 6.45 -14.95 -19.47
C PRO A 349 7.55 -14.14 -18.76
N GLU A 350 8.14 -13.15 -19.45
CA GLU A 350 9.17 -12.29 -18.86
C GLU A 350 8.65 -11.32 -17.79
N PHE A 351 7.33 -11.12 -17.68
CA PHE A 351 6.67 -10.24 -16.72
C PHE A 351 5.93 -10.99 -15.60
N ASP A 352 5.78 -12.32 -15.76
CA ASP A 352 5.07 -13.17 -14.80
C ASP A 352 5.96 -13.46 -13.57
N SER A 353 5.39 -13.35 -12.37
CA SER A 353 6.04 -13.77 -11.13
C SER A 353 6.16 -15.30 -11.01
N GLY A 354 5.50 -16.05 -11.89
CA GLY A 354 5.45 -17.51 -11.91
C GLY A 354 4.12 -18.09 -11.41
N ASP A 355 3.15 -17.24 -11.05
CA ASP A 355 1.83 -17.66 -10.59
C ASP A 355 0.71 -17.40 -11.61
N GLY A 356 1.05 -16.79 -12.74
CA GLY A 356 0.15 -16.54 -13.86
C GLY A 356 -0.85 -15.40 -13.65
N MET A 357 -0.71 -14.60 -12.57
CA MET A 357 -1.59 -13.47 -12.30
C MET A 357 -0.90 -12.25 -11.65
N HIS A 358 0.34 -12.38 -11.17
CA HIS A 358 1.08 -11.27 -10.59
C HIS A 358 2.32 -10.93 -11.41
N LEU A 359 2.75 -9.70 -11.31
CA LEU A 359 3.90 -9.16 -12.01
C LEU A 359 5.17 -9.38 -11.19
N ASN A 360 6.25 -9.80 -11.86
CA ASN A 360 7.59 -9.71 -11.32
C ASN A 360 8.13 -8.27 -11.44
N ASP A 361 9.40 -8.02 -11.09
CA ASP A 361 10.03 -6.70 -11.15
C ASP A 361 9.95 -6.05 -12.55
N ALA A 362 10.14 -6.86 -13.61
CA ALA A 362 10.06 -6.36 -14.99
C ALA A 362 8.62 -5.99 -15.38
N GLY A 363 7.65 -6.80 -15.00
CA GLY A 363 6.23 -6.53 -15.23
C GLY A 363 5.74 -5.32 -14.44
N ALA A 364 6.18 -5.17 -13.18
CA ALA A 364 5.87 -4.00 -12.36
C ALA A 364 6.43 -2.71 -12.97
N ARG A 365 7.64 -2.77 -13.55
CA ARG A 365 8.21 -1.66 -14.33
C ARG A 365 7.38 -1.36 -15.57
N ALA A 366 7.01 -2.39 -16.35
CA ALA A 366 6.18 -2.21 -17.54
C ALA A 366 4.82 -1.59 -17.21
N MET A 367 4.18 -1.98 -16.09
CA MET A 367 2.98 -1.33 -15.56
C MET A 367 3.21 0.16 -15.28
N ALA A 368 4.28 0.50 -14.56
CA ALA A 368 4.61 1.89 -14.25
C ALA A 368 4.84 2.74 -15.52
N GLU A 369 5.42 2.16 -16.57
CA GLU A 369 5.70 2.84 -17.84
C GLU A 369 4.44 3.21 -18.62
N THR A 370 3.29 2.58 -18.35
CA THR A 370 2.01 2.94 -18.98
C THR A 370 1.41 4.24 -18.46
N VAL A 371 1.84 4.71 -17.28
CA VAL A 371 1.34 5.95 -16.69
C VAL A 371 1.94 7.15 -17.40
N GLU A 372 1.09 7.99 -17.98
CA GLU A 372 1.49 9.29 -18.54
C GLU A 372 1.74 10.29 -17.41
N VAL A 373 3.01 10.49 -17.05
CA VAL A 373 3.43 11.35 -15.95
C VAL A 373 2.88 12.77 -16.08
N ALA A 374 2.82 13.31 -17.29
CA ALA A 374 2.30 14.65 -17.52
C ALA A 374 0.80 14.79 -17.20
N ALA A 375 0.02 13.72 -17.39
CA ALA A 375 -1.41 13.72 -17.06
C ALA A 375 -1.66 13.58 -15.53
N LEU A 376 -0.70 13.03 -14.81
CA LEU A 376 -0.87 12.70 -13.39
C LEU A 376 -0.94 13.94 -12.49
N PHE A 377 -0.26 15.03 -12.85
CA PHE A 377 -0.17 16.23 -12.03
C PHE A 377 -0.65 17.51 -12.72
N GLY A 378 -1.22 17.42 -13.93
CA GLY A 378 -1.81 18.54 -14.68
C GLY A 378 -0.78 19.38 -15.41
#